data_25f2b7025f22609e5c229f837679acad
#
_entry.id   25f2b7025f22609e5c229f837679acad
#
_cell.length_a   1.000
_cell.length_b   1.000
_cell.length_c   1.000
_cell.angle_alpha   90.00
_cell.angle_beta   90.00
_cell.angle_gamma   90.00
#
_symmetry.space_group_name_H-M   'P 1'
#
loop_
_entity.id
_entity.type
_entity.pdbx_description
1 polymer ?
#
loop_
_entity_poly.entity_id
_entity_poly.type
_entity_poly.pdbx_seq_one_letter_code
_entity_poly.pdbx_strand_id
1 'polypeptide(L)'
;MTVSSPTASPAFQPVQTWTWQGFPICYQQQGDSGIPVVLIHGFGASWWHWRKNIPFLAQTCRVYAIDLIGFGSSAKPIPGELQPGKQIQYSFETWGQQIADFCREVVGEPVVLIGNSVGCIAAMQAAVYAPNLTMGVA
;
A
#
# COMPACT_ATOMS: atom_id res chain seq x y z
N MET A 1 16.02 -3.61 41.32
CA MET A 1 16.42 -3.66 39.90
C MET A 1 15.18 -3.83 39.06
N THR A 2 14.76 -2.76 38.47
CA THR A 2 13.60 -2.78 37.54
C THR A 2 14.03 -3.44 36.25
N VAL A 3 13.46 -4.61 35.98
CA VAL A 3 13.55 -5.19 34.65
C VAL A 3 12.77 -4.23 33.75
N SER A 4 13.48 -3.56 32.85
CA SER A 4 12.78 -2.79 31.84
C SER A 4 11.85 -3.73 31.08
N SER A 5 10.58 -3.42 31.11
CA SER A 5 9.60 -4.12 30.27
C SER A 5 10.14 -4.14 28.84
N PRO A 6 10.02 -5.28 28.13
CA PRO A 6 10.35 -5.24 26.71
C PRO A 6 9.58 -4.06 26.11
N THR A 7 10.31 -3.19 25.44
CA THR A 7 9.68 -2.09 24.71
C THR A 7 8.56 -2.67 23.87
N ALA A 8 7.33 -2.29 24.21
CA ALA A 8 6.19 -2.64 23.38
C ALA A 8 6.54 -2.28 21.94
N SER A 9 6.24 -3.16 21.00
CA SER A 9 6.35 -2.84 19.58
C SER A 9 5.72 -1.46 19.38
N PRO A 10 6.38 -0.55 18.66
CA PRO A 10 5.79 0.78 18.44
C PRO A 10 4.36 0.60 17.95
N ALA A 11 3.44 1.24 18.66
CA ALA A 11 2.03 1.19 18.27
C ALA A 11 1.92 1.80 16.88
N PHE A 12 1.33 1.04 15.95
CA PHE A 12 1.05 1.56 14.62
C PHE A 12 -0.08 2.59 14.70
N GLN A 13 -0.03 3.57 13.81
CA GLN A 13 -1.15 4.48 13.62
C GLN A 13 -2.38 3.67 13.22
N PRO A 14 -3.58 4.16 13.53
CA PRO A 14 -4.80 3.51 13.06
C PRO A 14 -4.77 3.37 11.53
N VAL A 15 -5.24 2.22 11.05
CA VAL A 15 -5.36 1.97 9.61
C VAL A 15 -6.33 2.98 9.02
N GLN A 16 -5.94 3.58 7.90
CA GLN A 16 -6.74 4.56 7.20
C GLN A 16 -7.46 3.90 6.03
N THR A 17 -8.53 4.54 5.58
CA THR A 17 -9.35 4.03 4.47
C THR A 17 -9.40 5.08 3.36
N TRP A 18 -9.19 4.60 2.14
CA TRP A 18 -9.31 5.35 0.90
C TRP A 18 -10.36 4.68 0.02
N THR A 19 -11.25 5.44 -0.56
CA THR A 19 -12.25 4.87 -1.46
C THR A 19 -11.72 4.90 -2.89
N TRP A 20 -11.56 3.71 -3.47
CA TRP A 20 -11.10 3.55 -4.84
C TRP A 20 -12.17 2.86 -5.66
N GLN A 21 -12.67 3.53 -6.69
CA GLN A 21 -13.76 3.02 -7.55
C GLN A 21 -14.96 2.51 -6.75
N GLY A 22 -15.28 3.18 -5.63
CA GLY A 22 -16.36 2.79 -4.74
C GLY A 22 -16.02 1.72 -3.71
N PHE A 23 -14.79 1.18 -3.71
CA PHE A 23 -14.36 0.16 -2.76
C PHE A 23 -13.49 0.75 -1.65
N PRO A 24 -13.74 0.37 -0.38
CA PRO A 24 -12.86 0.77 0.72
C PRO A 24 -11.52 0.04 0.63
N ILE A 25 -10.46 0.81 0.55
CA ILE A 25 -9.08 0.32 0.51
C ILE A 25 -8.37 0.79 1.77
N CYS A 26 -7.78 -0.14 2.49
CA CYS A 26 -7.08 0.15 3.74
C CYS A 26 -5.59 0.33 3.50
N TYR A 27 -4.99 1.22 4.27
CA TYR A 27 -3.55 1.41 4.23
C TYR A 27 -3.03 1.89 5.58
N GLN A 28 -1.77 1.58 5.84
CA GLN A 28 -1.04 2.07 6.99
C GLN A 28 -0.16 3.23 6.55
N GLN A 29 -0.10 4.28 7.34
CA GLN A 29 0.77 5.43 7.07
C GLN A 29 1.58 5.74 8.33
N GLN A 30 2.90 5.92 8.18
CA GLN A 30 3.76 6.27 9.27
C GLN A 30 4.93 7.12 8.77
N GLY A 31 5.39 8.03 9.63
CA GLY A 31 6.41 9.02 9.26
C GLY A 31 5.78 10.27 8.68
N ASP A 32 6.37 11.43 9.00
CA ASP A 32 5.82 12.74 8.63
C ASP A 32 6.80 13.60 7.83
N SER A 33 7.96 13.07 7.52
CA SER A 33 8.98 13.81 6.77
C SER A 33 9.75 12.89 5.83
N GLY A 34 10.42 13.47 4.86
CA GLY A 34 11.25 12.73 3.90
C GLY A 34 10.49 12.27 2.67
N ILE A 35 11.12 11.40 1.91
CA ILE A 35 10.59 10.89 0.64
C ILE A 35 9.40 9.97 0.91
N PRO A 36 8.30 10.09 0.14
CA PRO A 36 7.21 9.13 0.22
C PRO A 36 7.63 7.78 -0.34
N VAL A 37 7.35 6.74 0.43
CA VAL A 37 7.61 5.34 0.05
C VAL A 37 6.31 4.57 0.14
N VAL A 38 5.95 3.85 -0.92
CA VAL A 38 4.76 3.00 -0.93
C VAL A 38 5.21 1.54 -0.96
N LEU A 39 4.80 0.80 0.06
CA LEU A 39 5.13 -0.61 0.23
C LEU A 39 3.98 -1.46 -0.29
N ILE A 40 4.30 -2.42 -1.16
CA ILE A 40 3.31 -3.25 -1.85
C ILE A 40 3.58 -4.71 -1.54
N HIS A 41 2.64 -5.34 -0.81
CA HIS A 41 2.75 -6.72 -0.37
C HIS A 41 2.59 -7.72 -1.51
N GLY A 42 2.96 -8.97 -1.25
CA GLY A 42 2.78 -10.07 -2.17
C GLY A 42 1.40 -10.72 -2.05
N PHE A 43 1.18 -11.75 -2.87
CA PHE A 43 -0.07 -12.51 -2.91
C PHE A 43 -0.38 -13.13 -1.53
N GLY A 44 -1.62 -12.97 -1.08
CA GLY A 44 -2.08 -13.52 0.20
C GLY A 44 -1.57 -12.78 1.43
N ALA A 45 -0.85 -11.68 1.27
CA ALA A 45 -0.32 -10.88 2.36
C ALA A 45 -1.17 -9.62 2.60
N SER A 46 -0.63 -8.68 3.35
CA SER A 46 -1.23 -7.39 3.67
C SER A 46 -0.13 -6.41 4.08
N TRP A 47 -0.51 -5.18 4.46
CA TRP A 47 0.46 -4.22 4.98
C TRP A 47 1.23 -4.77 6.19
N TRP A 48 0.65 -5.70 6.93
CA TRP A 48 1.27 -6.32 8.10
C TRP A 48 2.56 -7.08 7.77
N HIS A 49 2.72 -7.49 6.52
CA HIS A 49 3.99 -8.07 6.05
C HIS A 49 5.16 -7.12 6.29
N TRP A 50 4.92 -5.82 6.22
CA TRP A 50 5.93 -4.78 6.35
C TRP A 50 6.10 -4.26 7.78
N ARG A 51 5.48 -4.87 8.77
CA ARG A 51 5.45 -4.39 10.16
C ARG A 51 6.83 -4.15 10.77
N LYS A 52 7.83 -4.88 10.32
CA LYS A 52 9.21 -4.71 10.79
C LYS A 52 9.97 -3.62 10.03
N ASN A 53 9.56 -3.33 8.81
CA ASN A 53 10.21 -2.35 7.96
C ASN A 53 9.66 -0.95 8.17
N ILE A 54 8.35 -0.85 8.44
CA ILE A 54 7.65 0.45 8.57
C ILE A 54 8.30 1.34 9.63
N PRO A 55 8.53 0.89 10.89
CA PRO A 55 9.11 1.78 11.91
C PRO A 55 10.50 2.26 11.55
N PHE A 56 11.31 1.41 10.92
CA PHE A 56 12.66 1.78 10.49
C PHE A 56 12.62 2.83 9.38
N LEU A 57 11.83 2.60 8.35
CA LEU A 57 11.72 3.53 7.22
C LEU A 57 11.07 4.85 7.64
N ALA A 58 10.14 4.81 8.58
CA ALA A 58 9.42 5.99 9.03
C ALA A 58 10.30 6.99 9.80
N GLN A 59 11.51 6.61 10.19
CA GLN A 59 12.48 7.51 10.80
C GLN A 59 12.96 8.58 9.82
N THR A 60 13.00 8.26 8.53
CA THR A 60 13.55 9.13 7.49
C THR A 60 12.64 9.29 6.27
N CYS A 61 11.53 8.55 6.20
CA CYS A 61 10.61 8.55 5.07
C CYS A 61 9.16 8.68 5.54
N ARG A 62 8.30 9.10 4.65
CA ARG A 62 6.85 8.97 4.81
C ARG A 62 6.44 7.64 4.18
N VAL A 63 5.99 6.70 5.02
CA VAL A 63 5.75 5.33 4.61
C VAL A 63 4.26 5.08 4.49
N TYR A 64 3.86 4.53 3.36
CA TYR A 64 2.49 4.09 3.08
C TYR A 64 2.55 2.61 2.73
N ALA A 65 1.76 1.80 3.41
CA ALA A 65 1.67 0.37 3.12
C ALA A 65 0.20 0.04 2.84
N ILE A 66 -0.09 -0.25 1.58
CA ILE A 66 -1.45 -0.49 1.10
C ILE A 66 -1.81 -1.97 1.22
N ASP A 67 -3.08 -2.23 1.57
CA ASP A 67 -3.70 -3.52 1.34
C ASP A 67 -4.34 -3.47 -0.05
N LEU A 68 -3.77 -4.21 -0.99
CA LEU A 68 -4.32 -4.29 -2.35
C LEU A 68 -5.74 -4.84 -2.32
N ILE A 69 -6.59 -4.39 -3.25
CA ILE A 69 -7.95 -4.90 -3.35
C ILE A 69 -7.92 -6.44 -3.47
N GLY A 70 -8.75 -7.09 -2.69
CA GLY A 70 -8.77 -8.55 -2.56
C GLY A 70 -7.96 -9.08 -1.38
N PHE A 71 -7.21 -8.23 -0.67
CA PHE A 71 -6.31 -8.67 0.40
C PHE A 71 -6.47 -7.83 1.67
N GLY A 72 -5.99 -8.38 2.78
CA GLY A 72 -5.95 -7.69 4.05
C GLY A 72 -7.32 -7.21 4.51
N SER A 73 -7.40 -5.95 4.91
CA SER A 73 -8.65 -5.31 5.33
C SER A 73 -9.31 -4.51 4.22
N SER A 74 -8.75 -4.48 3.03
CA SER A 74 -9.37 -3.85 1.87
C SER A 74 -10.54 -4.69 1.35
N ALA A 75 -11.40 -4.07 0.55
CA ALA A 75 -12.54 -4.75 -0.07
C ALA A 75 -12.09 -6.01 -0.83
N LYS A 76 -12.94 -7.04 -0.78
CA LYS A 76 -12.72 -8.32 -1.45
C LYS A 76 -13.90 -8.65 -2.35
N PRO A 77 -14.17 -7.82 -3.39
CA PRO A 77 -15.28 -8.08 -4.28
C PRO A 77 -15.11 -9.42 -4.99
N ILE A 78 -16.21 -10.15 -5.15
CA ILE A 78 -16.23 -11.40 -5.91
C ILE A 78 -16.24 -11.04 -7.40
N PRO A 79 -15.30 -11.57 -8.19
CA PRO A 79 -15.28 -11.27 -9.63
C PRO A 79 -16.61 -11.65 -10.28
N GLY A 80 -17.20 -10.73 -11.03
CA GLY A 80 -18.46 -10.96 -11.77
C GLY A 80 -19.74 -10.72 -10.98
N GLU A 81 -19.72 -10.51 -9.67
CA GLU A 81 -20.92 -10.23 -8.85
C GLU A 81 -21.14 -8.73 -8.61
N LEU A 82 -20.45 -7.89 -9.33
CA LEU A 82 -20.47 -6.46 -9.06
C LEU A 82 -21.68 -5.78 -9.66
N GLN A 83 -22.09 -4.70 -8.97
CA GLN A 83 -23.15 -3.82 -9.43
C GLN A 83 -22.98 -3.48 -10.91
N PRO A 84 -24.08 -3.32 -11.69
CA PRO A 84 -23.99 -3.04 -13.11
C PRO A 84 -22.98 -1.92 -13.43
N GLY A 85 -21.96 -2.25 -14.26
CA GLY A 85 -20.94 -1.31 -14.70
C GLY A 85 -19.63 -1.32 -13.91
N LYS A 86 -19.49 -2.14 -12.85
CA LYS A 86 -18.28 -2.20 -12.02
C LYS A 86 -17.78 -3.63 -11.86
N GLN A 87 -17.15 -4.16 -12.88
CA GLN A 87 -16.45 -5.44 -12.76
C GLN A 87 -14.99 -5.21 -12.42
N ILE A 88 -14.56 -5.75 -11.28
CA ILE A 88 -13.13 -5.79 -10.95
C ILE A 88 -12.59 -7.16 -11.31
N GLN A 89 -11.53 -7.14 -12.09
CA GLN A 89 -10.71 -8.31 -12.32
C GLN A 89 -9.46 -8.22 -11.47
N TYR A 90 -9.10 -9.29 -10.78
CA TYR A 90 -7.85 -9.37 -10.05
C TYR A 90 -6.73 -9.64 -11.05
N SER A 91 -6.03 -8.58 -11.43
CA SER A 91 -4.95 -8.64 -12.42
C SER A 91 -3.87 -7.63 -12.06
N PHE A 92 -2.69 -7.78 -12.65
CA PHE A 92 -1.61 -6.82 -12.44
C PHE A 92 -1.97 -5.44 -12.97
N GLU A 93 -2.75 -5.37 -14.02
CA GLU A 93 -3.27 -4.09 -14.55
C GLU A 93 -4.16 -3.41 -13.51
N THR A 94 -5.05 -4.14 -12.89
CA THR A 94 -5.96 -3.61 -11.86
C THR A 94 -5.16 -3.12 -10.64
N TRP A 95 -4.26 -3.94 -10.12
CA TRP A 95 -3.44 -3.55 -8.97
C TRP A 95 -2.48 -2.42 -9.33
N GLY A 96 -1.90 -2.43 -10.52
CA GLY A 96 -1.06 -1.34 -10.99
C GLY A 96 -1.83 -0.03 -11.09
N GLN A 97 -3.04 -0.06 -11.60
CA GLN A 97 -3.90 1.11 -11.66
C GLN A 97 -4.27 1.60 -10.26
N GLN A 98 -4.60 0.68 -9.36
CA GLN A 98 -4.89 1.03 -7.96
C GLN A 98 -3.70 1.74 -7.30
N ILE A 99 -2.51 1.21 -7.47
CA ILE A 99 -1.30 1.82 -6.88
C ILE A 99 -1.04 3.20 -7.51
N ALA A 100 -1.18 3.32 -8.82
CA ALA A 100 -1.01 4.60 -9.52
C ALA A 100 -2.02 5.64 -9.01
N ASP A 101 -3.28 5.26 -8.86
CA ASP A 101 -4.33 6.13 -8.32
C ASP A 101 -4.07 6.47 -6.85
N PHE A 102 -3.59 5.54 -6.08
CA PHE A 102 -3.19 5.77 -4.68
C PHE A 102 -2.08 6.83 -4.60
N CYS A 103 -1.06 6.70 -5.41
CA CYS A 103 0.04 7.67 -5.46
C CYS A 103 -0.47 9.07 -5.85
N ARG A 104 -1.44 9.12 -6.76
CA ARG A 104 -2.00 10.38 -7.23
C ARG A 104 -2.94 11.02 -6.23
N GLU A 105 -3.85 10.23 -5.63
CA GLU A 105 -4.93 10.75 -4.80
C GLU A 105 -4.57 10.84 -3.32
N VAL A 106 -3.82 9.88 -2.79
CA VAL A 106 -3.49 9.81 -1.36
C VAL A 106 -2.15 10.49 -1.08
N VAL A 107 -1.12 10.14 -1.83
CA VAL A 107 0.23 10.68 -1.58
C VAL A 107 0.38 12.06 -2.22
N GLY A 108 -0.02 12.22 -3.47
CA GLY A 108 -0.04 13.51 -4.17
C GLY A 108 1.31 14.01 -4.65
N GLU A 109 2.36 13.22 -4.57
CA GLU A 109 3.71 13.59 -5.02
C GLU A 109 4.48 12.34 -5.44
N PRO A 110 5.62 12.50 -6.15
CA PRO A 110 6.41 11.34 -6.58
C PRO A 110 6.87 10.46 -5.44
N VAL A 111 6.80 9.16 -5.63
CA VAL A 111 7.09 8.13 -4.62
C VAL A 111 8.16 7.17 -5.07
N VAL A 112 8.76 6.48 -4.12
CA VAL A 112 9.51 5.24 -4.36
C VAL A 112 8.57 4.08 -4.06
N LEU A 113 8.43 3.17 -5.03
CA LEU A 113 7.62 1.96 -4.88
C LEU A 113 8.52 0.80 -4.48
N ILE A 114 8.16 0.12 -3.40
CA ILE A 114 8.88 -1.07 -2.93
C ILE A 114 7.89 -2.23 -2.90
N GLY A 115 8.16 -3.26 -3.70
CA GLY A 115 7.29 -4.41 -3.80
C GLY A 115 7.96 -5.68 -3.30
N ASN A 116 7.15 -6.64 -2.88
CA ASN A 116 7.58 -7.98 -2.53
C ASN A 116 6.87 -9.00 -3.40
N SER A 117 7.63 -9.90 -4.03
CA SER A 117 7.08 -10.96 -4.89
C SER A 117 6.19 -10.37 -6.00
N VAL A 118 4.94 -10.80 -6.12
CA VAL A 118 3.99 -10.26 -7.12
C VAL A 118 3.71 -8.78 -6.92
N GLY A 119 3.95 -8.26 -5.71
CA GLY A 119 3.88 -6.82 -5.46
C GLY A 119 4.88 -6.02 -6.29
N CYS A 120 6.01 -6.63 -6.66
CA CYS A 120 6.98 -6.01 -7.57
C CYS A 120 6.41 -5.82 -8.98
N ILE A 121 5.64 -6.79 -9.45
CA ILE A 121 5.01 -6.72 -10.78
C ILE A 121 3.95 -5.63 -10.78
N ALA A 122 3.12 -5.59 -9.74
CA ALA A 122 2.11 -4.53 -9.58
C ALA A 122 2.77 -3.14 -9.49
N ALA A 123 3.89 -3.03 -8.78
CA ALA A 123 4.66 -1.78 -8.68
C ALA A 123 5.20 -1.33 -10.05
N MET A 124 5.75 -2.25 -10.81
CA MET A 124 6.24 -1.93 -12.17
C MET A 124 5.09 -1.49 -13.08
N GLN A 125 3.94 -2.15 -13.00
CA GLN A 125 2.76 -1.77 -13.76
C GLN A 125 2.27 -0.37 -13.36
N ALA A 126 2.29 -0.05 -12.07
CA ALA A 126 1.95 1.28 -11.58
C ALA A 126 2.90 2.35 -12.13
N ALA A 127 4.19 2.05 -12.19
CA ALA A 127 5.18 2.97 -12.75
C ALA A 127 4.93 3.25 -14.23
N VAL A 128 4.43 2.27 -14.98
CA VAL A 128 4.03 2.46 -16.38
C VAL A 128 2.83 3.41 -16.47
N TYR A 129 1.85 3.26 -15.57
CA TYR A 129 0.63 4.09 -15.57
C TYR A 129 0.87 5.50 -15.02
N ALA A 130 1.82 5.68 -14.13
CA ALA A 130 2.09 6.95 -13.48
C ALA A 130 3.60 7.26 -13.47
N PRO A 131 4.25 7.41 -14.65
CA PRO A 131 5.69 7.61 -14.71
C PRO A 131 6.14 8.89 -14.00
N ASN A 132 5.31 9.93 -14.01
CA ASN A 132 5.63 11.21 -13.38
C ASN A 132 5.52 11.17 -11.85
N LEU A 133 4.90 10.13 -11.29
CA LEU A 133 4.75 9.93 -9.86
C LEU A 133 5.64 8.83 -9.31
N THR A 134 6.51 8.27 -10.13
CA THR A 134 7.42 7.19 -9.73
C THR A 134 8.85 7.65 -9.83
N MET A 135 9.52 7.79 -8.67
CA MET A 135 10.94 8.13 -8.61
C MET A 135 11.84 6.91 -8.73
N GLY A 136 11.32 5.75 -8.34
CA GLY A 136 12.06 4.50 -8.41
C GLY A 136 11.20 3.34 -7.98
N VAL A 137 11.63 2.13 -8.36
CA VAL A 137 10.99 0.86 -8.00
C VAL A 137 12.07 -0.07 -7.45
N ALA A 138 11.79 -0.67 -6.31
CA ALA A 138 12.68 -1.63 -5.68
C ALA A 138 11.96 -2.92 -5.28
#